data_9d31ed992acb08403f8a7c3f36f19e69
#
_entry.id   9d31ed992acb08403f8a7c3f36f19e69
#
_cell.length_a   1.000
_cell.length_b   1.000
_cell.length_c   1.000
_cell.angle_alpha   90.00
_cell.angle_beta   90.00
_cell.angle_gamma   90.00
#
_symmetry.space_group_name_H-M   'P 1'
#
loop_
_entity.id
_entity.type
_entity.pdbx_description
1 polymer ?
#
loop_
_entity_poly.entity_id
_entity_poly.type
_entity_poly.pdbx_seq_one_letter_code
_entity_poly.pdbx_strand_id
1 'polypeptide(L)'
;MSGPVVADLGEAGLLARITPLLPSGRDVLVGPGDDCAVLAAPDGRYCVSTDVLVEGRHFRTDWSSGFDVGARAAAQNLADIAAMGARPVALVACLVLPGATPVDWVVDLARGMALRCREAGAAIVGGDLSAGEGLVVAVTVHGDLRGRAPVLRSGARAGEALVLAGAPGRAAAGLALLEAGWGRPGTGWGSRSGGGRRPDGGDRAGTGALAGTGAGDDPAASAGAAAPAGADAVLALAEACAAAFRAPRPPLEAGPALAEIGASAMMDVSDSLVRDCGRIALASEVVIDIDDPDDDCAALAVDRAQLEGVAALVPGARSAARGAEDGARPDPRGTARNWVLTGGEDHGVLATVPADAVRSLPKGARVIGRVQRAGGEGPGVLVGARPWRGARGWDHFRA
;
A
#
# COMPACT_ATOMS: atom_id res chain seq x y z
N MET A 1 -29.66 19.15 -4.33
CA MET A 1 -30.22 18.56 -3.09
C MET A 1 -29.15 17.63 -2.55
N SER A 2 -28.68 17.84 -1.33
CA SER A 2 -27.76 16.90 -0.66
C SER A 2 -28.50 15.60 -0.40
N GLY A 3 -27.89 14.46 -0.74
CA GLY A 3 -28.44 13.14 -0.43
C GLY A 3 -28.58 12.88 1.08
N PRO A 4 -29.14 11.74 1.50
CA PRO A 4 -29.33 11.41 2.91
C PRO A 4 -27.99 11.29 3.63
N VAL A 5 -27.95 11.65 4.90
CA VAL A 5 -26.80 11.45 5.80
C VAL A 5 -27.03 10.21 6.70
N VAL A 6 -25.96 9.74 7.36
CA VAL A 6 -26.00 8.55 8.21
C VAL A 6 -27.07 8.67 9.30
N ALA A 7 -27.20 9.86 9.91
CA ALA A 7 -28.23 10.11 10.93
C ALA A 7 -29.67 9.90 10.43
N ASP A 8 -29.94 10.11 9.13
CA ASP A 8 -31.28 9.92 8.56
C ASP A 8 -31.67 8.44 8.44
N LEU A 9 -30.70 7.55 8.22
CA LEU A 9 -30.92 6.12 8.03
C LEU A 9 -30.83 5.33 9.34
N GLY A 10 -29.99 5.78 10.24
CA GLY A 10 -29.55 4.98 11.39
C GLY A 10 -28.75 3.74 10.99
N GLU A 11 -28.34 2.96 11.97
CA GLU A 11 -27.48 1.78 11.79
C GLU A 11 -28.10 0.73 10.86
N ALA A 12 -29.32 0.29 11.17
CA ALA A 12 -30.01 -0.76 10.40
C ALA A 12 -30.20 -0.37 8.93
N GLY A 13 -30.56 0.89 8.66
CA GLY A 13 -30.73 1.39 7.30
C GLY A 13 -29.41 1.47 6.54
N LEU A 14 -28.30 1.80 7.20
CA LEU A 14 -26.97 1.82 6.61
C LEU A 14 -26.47 0.39 6.32
N LEU A 15 -26.60 -0.54 7.29
CA LEU A 15 -26.24 -1.94 7.10
C LEU A 15 -27.01 -2.59 5.93
N ALA A 16 -28.30 -2.30 5.78
CA ALA A 16 -29.08 -2.79 4.66
C ALA A 16 -28.53 -2.36 3.29
N ARG A 17 -27.81 -1.22 3.20
CA ARG A 17 -27.19 -0.75 1.97
C ARG A 17 -25.80 -1.30 1.73
N ILE A 18 -25.00 -1.51 2.78
CA ILE A 18 -23.60 -1.96 2.63
C ILE A 18 -23.47 -3.47 2.60
N THR A 19 -24.21 -4.23 3.40
CA THR A 19 -24.09 -5.70 3.48
C THR A 19 -24.19 -6.40 2.12
N PRO A 20 -25.11 -6.05 1.21
CA PRO A 20 -25.17 -6.68 -0.11
C PRO A 20 -23.94 -6.44 -1.01
N LEU A 21 -23.08 -5.47 -0.67
CA LEU A 21 -21.87 -5.15 -1.42
C LEU A 21 -20.66 -5.99 -0.99
N LEU A 22 -20.76 -6.61 0.22
CA LEU A 22 -19.65 -7.33 0.83
C LEU A 22 -19.42 -8.68 0.14
N PRO A 23 -18.18 -9.01 -0.26
CA PRO A 23 -17.89 -10.31 -0.83
C PRO A 23 -17.97 -11.40 0.23
N SER A 24 -18.46 -12.57 -0.14
CA SER A 24 -18.30 -13.81 0.62
C SER A 24 -17.05 -14.55 0.15
N GLY A 25 -16.58 -15.53 0.93
CA GLY A 25 -15.40 -16.34 0.64
C GLY A 25 -15.65 -17.82 0.94
N ARG A 26 -14.87 -18.69 0.33
CA ARG A 26 -15.00 -20.16 0.49
C ARG A 26 -14.70 -20.65 1.91
N ASP A 27 -13.88 -19.89 2.65
CA ASP A 27 -13.51 -20.24 4.03
C ASP A 27 -14.47 -19.64 5.07
N VAL A 28 -15.53 -18.95 4.62
CA VAL A 28 -16.61 -18.41 5.48
C VAL A 28 -17.67 -19.47 5.64
N LEU A 29 -17.83 -20.01 6.85
CA LEU A 29 -18.84 -20.99 7.21
C LEU A 29 -20.13 -20.31 7.67
N VAL A 30 -20.03 -19.20 8.40
CA VAL A 30 -21.13 -18.30 8.77
C VAL A 30 -20.66 -16.88 8.50
N GLY A 31 -21.38 -16.14 7.67
CA GLY A 31 -21.08 -14.76 7.28
C GLY A 31 -21.80 -13.73 8.15
N PRO A 32 -21.94 -12.46 7.66
CA PRO A 32 -22.62 -11.39 8.36
C PRO A 32 -24.12 -11.72 8.60
N GLY A 33 -24.64 -11.33 9.76
CA GLY A 33 -26.06 -11.45 10.10
C GLY A 33 -26.34 -12.22 11.39
N ASP A 34 -25.31 -12.79 12.00
CA ASP A 34 -25.35 -13.40 13.34
C ASP A 34 -24.37 -12.64 14.26
N ASP A 35 -24.32 -13.02 15.56
CA ASP A 35 -23.44 -12.37 16.56
C ASP A 35 -21.95 -12.47 16.19
N CYS A 36 -21.56 -13.57 15.50
CA CYS A 36 -20.19 -13.80 15.06
C CYS A 36 -20.14 -14.45 13.67
N ALA A 37 -19.13 -14.13 12.89
CA ALA A 37 -18.75 -14.93 11.74
C ALA A 37 -17.98 -16.19 12.16
N VAL A 38 -18.14 -17.29 11.39
CA VAL A 38 -17.37 -18.53 11.59
C VAL A 38 -16.50 -18.76 10.37
N LEU A 39 -15.19 -18.88 10.59
CA LEU A 39 -14.19 -19.10 9.56
C LEU A 39 -13.55 -20.47 9.68
N ALA A 40 -13.27 -21.11 8.55
CA ALA A 40 -12.46 -22.33 8.52
C ALA A 40 -11.00 -22.02 8.87
N ALA A 41 -10.40 -22.83 9.71
CA ALA A 41 -8.96 -22.84 10.02
C ALA A 41 -8.40 -24.25 9.78
N PRO A 42 -8.10 -24.65 8.53
CA PRO A 42 -7.88 -26.05 8.15
C PRO A 42 -6.74 -26.73 8.90
N ASP A 43 -5.69 -25.99 9.30
CA ASP A 43 -4.55 -26.51 10.07
C ASP A 43 -4.57 -26.09 11.56
N GLY A 44 -5.68 -25.52 12.02
CA GLY A 44 -5.85 -25.04 13.40
C GLY A 44 -5.09 -23.73 13.70
N ARG A 45 -4.51 -23.07 12.69
CA ARG A 45 -3.75 -21.82 12.81
C ARG A 45 -4.19 -20.80 11.77
N TYR A 46 -4.07 -19.54 12.11
CA TYR A 46 -4.25 -18.41 11.17
C TYR A 46 -3.45 -17.20 11.61
N CYS A 47 -3.14 -16.33 10.65
CA CYS A 47 -2.58 -15.00 10.92
C CYS A 47 -3.71 -14.02 11.23
N VAL A 48 -3.44 -13.06 12.12
CA VAL A 48 -4.34 -11.93 12.38
C VAL A 48 -3.53 -10.67 12.51
N SER A 49 -3.99 -9.58 11.89
CA SER A 49 -3.46 -8.22 12.06
C SER A 49 -4.60 -7.22 12.16
N THR A 50 -4.32 -6.00 12.62
CA THR A 50 -5.30 -4.92 12.68
C THR A 50 -4.62 -3.58 12.49
N ASP A 51 -5.23 -2.74 11.66
CA ASP A 51 -4.82 -1.36 11.42
C ASP A 51 -5.98 -0.39 11.52
N VAL A 52 -5.65 0.88 11.76
CA VAL A 52 -6.61 1.96 11.88
C VAL A 52 -6.27 3.12 10.94
N LEU A 53 -7.28 3.64 10.26
CA LEU A 53 -7.22 4.91 9.55
C LEU A 53 -7.99 5.98 10.32
N VAL A 54 -7.36 7.12 10.54
CA VAL A 54 -7.95 8.28 11.23
C VAL A 54 -7.92 9.47 10.29
N GLU A 55 -9.07 10.14 10.12
CA GLU A 55 -9.17 11.37 9.33
C GLU A 55 -8.21 12.45 9.87
N GLY A 56 -7.59 13.20 8.96
CA GLY A 56 -6.59 14.21 9.28
C GLY A 56 -5.19 13.65 9.61
N ARG A 57 -5.05 12.32 9.72
CA ARG A 57 -3.76 11.63 9.93
C ARG A 57 -3.36 10.77 8.75
N HIS A 58 -4.22 9.83 8.38
CA HIS A 58 -3.94 8.84 7.33
C HIS A 58 -4.63 9.18 6.01
N PHE A 59 -5.73 9.91 6.06
CA PHE A 59 -6.48 10.39 4.90
C PHE A 59 -7.17 11.72 5.22
N ARG A 60 -7.64 12.40 4.18
CA ARG A 60 -8.48 13.59 4.29
C ARG A 60 -9.60 13.49 3.25
N THR A 61 -10.79 13.92 3.65
CA THR A 61 -11.99 13.87 2.80
C THR A 61 -11.97 14.90 1.66
N ASP A 62 -11.07 15.90 1.72
CA ASP A 62 -10.89 16.88 0.64
C ASP A 62 -10.02 16.35 -0.52
N TRP A 63 -9.36 15.19 -0.37
CA TRP A 63 -8.59 14.55 -1.44
C TRP A 63 -8.85 13.06 -1.62
N SER A 64 -9.55 12.40 -0.68
CA SER A 64 -9.91 10.97 -0.75
C SER A 64 -11.42 10.80 -0.70
N SER A 65 -11.97 10.07 -1.64
CA SER A 65 -13.38 9.64 -1.61
C SER A 65 -13.59 8.51 -0.60
N GLY A 66 -14.85 8.20 -0.27
CA GLY A 66 -15.16 7.01 0.53
C GLY A 66 -14.59 5.74 -0.09
N PHE A 67 -14.67 5.60 -1.43
CA PHE A 67 -14.09 4.49 -2.16
C PHE A 67 -12.57 4.36 -1.94
N ASP A 68 -11.82 5.45 -2.01
CA ASP A 68 -10.38 5.46 -1.80
C ASP A 68 -10.03 5.00 -0.37
N VAL A 69 -10.74 5.55 0.63
CA VAL A 69 -10.52 5.21 2.04
C VAL A 69 -10.82 3.73 2.31
N GLY A 70 -11.92 3.20 1.77
CA GLY A 70 -12.25 1.79 1.91
C GLY A 70 -11.26 0.87 1.21
N ALA A 71 -10.82 1.23 0.01
CA ALA A 71 -9.80 0.49 -0.73
C ALA A 71 -8.46 0.49 0.02
N ARG A 72 -8.03 1.63 0.59
CA ARG A 72 -6.81 1.75 1.38
C ARG A 72 -6.88 0.93 2.66
N ALA A 73 -7.99 1.04 3.42
CA ALA A 73 -8.18 0.30 4.66
C ALA A 73 -8.08 -1.22 4.46
N ALA A 74 -8.66 -1.74 3.38
CA ALA A 74 -8.48 -3.15 3.05
C ALA A 74 -7.05 -3.47 2.59
N ALA A 75 -6.46 -2.67 1.69
CA ALA A 75 -5.18 -2.94 1.07
C ALA A 75 -4.04 -3.08 2.09
N GLN A 76 -3.92 -2.14 3.05
CA GLN A 76 -2.85 -2.18 4.06
C GLN A 76 -2.96 -3.44 4.95
N ASN A 77 -4.16 -3.79 5.41
CA ASN A 77 -4.38 -4.99 6.21
C ASN A 77 -4.12 -6.29 5.43
N LEU A 78 -4.52 -6.34 4.16
CA LEU A 78 -4.24 -7.49 3.29
C LEU A 78 -2.73 -7.66 3.05
N ALA A 79 -1.97 -6.55 2.99
CA ALA A 79 -0.51 -6.56 2.83
C ALA A 79 0.18 -7.21 4.03
N ASP A 80 -0.26 -6.96 5.26
CA ASP A 80 0.28 -7.62 6.47
C ASP A 80 0.20 -9.14 6.37
N ILE A 81 -0.95 -9.65 5.93
CA ILE A 81 -1.13 -11.09 5.76
C ILE A 81 -0.21 -11.65 4.68
N ALA A 82 -0.11 -10.96 3.54
CA ALA A 82 0.79 -11.35 2.46
C ALA A 82 2.26 -11.36 2.94
N ALA A 83 2.67 -10.38 3.75
CA ALA A 83 4.01 -10.26 4.31
C ALA A 83 4.39 -11.41 5.27
N MET A 84 3.42 -12.16 5.77
CA MET A 84 3.65 -13.40 6.55
C MET A 84 3.76 -14.66 5.67
N GLY A 85 3.67 -14.52 4.33
CA GLY A 85 3.57 -15.65 3.39
C GLY A 85 2.22 -16.34 3.42
N ALA A 86 1.21 -15.70 4.03
CA ALA A 86 -0.15 -16.20 4.16
C ALA A 86 -1.08 -15.65 3.07
N ARG A 87 -2.20 -16.32 2.85
CA ARG A 87 -3.29 -15.87 1.98
C ARG A 87 -4.36 -15.17 2.84
N PRO A 88 -4.78 -13.94 2.48
CA PRO A 88 -5.93 -13.32 3.13
C PRO A 88 -7.21 -14.17 3.00
N VAL A 89 -8.01 -14.21 4.06
CA VAL A 89 -9.25 -15.00 4.13
C VAL A 89 -10.46 -14.11 4.39
N ALA A 90 -10.39 -13.30 5.44
CA ALA A 90 -11.53 -12.49 5.86
C ALA A 90 -11.09 -11.22 6.60
N LEU A 91 -11.99 -10.22 6.57
CA LEU A 91 -11.85 -8.98 7.32
C LEU A 91 -13.11 -8.69 8.13
N VAL A 92 -12.95 -8.03 9.27
CA VAL A 92 -14.00 -7.31 9.99
C VAL A 92 -13.62 -5.82 10.06
N ALA A 93 -14.60 -4.91 9.96
CA ALA A 93 -14.36 -3.48 9.91
C ALA A 93 -15.22 -2.71 10.91
N CYS A 94 -14.59 -1.96 11.81
CA CYS A 94 -15.26 -1.03 12.71
C CYS A 94 -15.18 0.38 12.12
N LEU A 95 -16.33 1.05 12.01
CA LEU A 95 -16.44 2.41 11.50
C LEU A 95 -16.97 3.32 12.60
N VAL A 96 -16.22 4.38 12.91
CA VAL A 96 -16.71 5.49 13.73
C VAL A 96 -17.02 6.64 12.78
N LEU A 97 -18.26 7.14 12.80
CA LEU A 97 -18.77 8.06 11.81
C LEU A 97 -19.52 9.23 12.47
N PRO A 98 -19.25 10.50 12.08
CA PRO A 98 -20.15 11.61 12.39
C PRO A 98 -21.53 11.39 11.78
N GLY A 99 -22.59 11.70 12.53
CA GLY A 99 -23.97 11.54 12.04
C GLY A 99 -24.29 12.31 10.75
N ALA A 100 -23.53 13.39 10.46
CA ALA A 100 -23.64 14.18 9.23
C ALA A 100 -22.90 13.57 8.03
N THR A 101 -22.25 12.42 8.17
CA THR A 101 -21.54 11.76 7.06
C THR A 101 -22.53 11.36 5.97
N PRO A 102 -22.30 11.72 4.69
CA PRO A 102 -23.19 11.32 3.60
C PRO A 102 -23.23 9.79 3.46
N VAL A 103 -24.43 9.24 3.32
CA VAL A 103 -24.62 7.79 3.17
C VAL A 103 -23.89 7.26 1.96
N ASP A 104 -23.89 7.99 0.83
CA ASP A 104 -23.20 7.57 -0.39
C ASP A 104 -21.69 7.46 -0.17
N TRP A 105 -21.10 8.29 0.70
CA TRP A 105 -19.68 8.20 1.05
C TRP A 105 -19.38 6.87 1.77
N VAL A 106 -20.25 6.44 2.70
CA VAL A 106 -20.10 5.16 3.43
C VAL A 106 -20.34 3.97 2.51
N VAL A 107 -21.30 4.06 1.61
CA VAL A 107 -21.54 3.04 0.57
C VAL A 107 -20.34 2.90 -0.35
N ASP A 108 -19.73 4.02 -0.75
CA ASP A 108 -18.51 3.99 -1.58
C ASP A 108 -17.32 3.42 -0.79
N LEU A 109 -17.18 3.71 0.51
CA LEU A 109 -16.17 3.06 1.37
C LEU A 109 -16.35 1.53 1.35
N ALA A 110 -17.57 1.04 1.56
CA ALA A 110 -17.84 -0.38 1.48
C ALA A 110 -17.52 -0.98 0.09
N ARG A 111 -17.81 -0.26 -0.99
CA ARG A 111 -17.45 -0.68 -2.36
C ARG A 111 -15.95 -0.77 -2.59
N GLY A 112 -15.18 0.24 -2.11
CA GLY A 112 -13.72 0.26 -2.21
C GLY A 112 -13.08 -0.90 -1.45
N MET A 113 -13.52 -1.13 -0.21
CA MET A 113 -13.08 -2.27 0.61
C MET A 113 -13.42 -3.61 -0.06
N ALA A 114 -14.66 -3.76 -0.52
CA ALA A 114 -15.12 -4.95 -1.21
C ALA A 114 -14.36 -5.27 -2.49
N LEU A 115 -13.93 -4.23 -3.25
CA LEU A 115 -13.10 -4.43 -4.44
C LEU A 115 -11.76 -5.08 -4.07
N ARG A 116 -11.03 -4.54 -3.08
CA ARG A 116 -9.73 -5.09 -2.66
C ARG A 116 -9.84 -6.50 -2.10
N CYS A 117 -10.91 -6.76 -1.33
CA CYS A 117 -11.18 -8.10 -0.82
C CYS A 117 -11.45 -9.10 -1.95
N ARG A 118 -12.23 -8.72 -2.97
CA ARG A 118 -12.46 -9.59 -4.15
C ARG A 118 -11.18 -9.88 -4.92
N GLU A 119 -10.33 -8.87 -5.14
CA GLU A 119 -9.02 -9.03 -5.79
C GLU A 119 -8.12 -10.00 -5.02
N ALA A 120 -8.18 -9.99 -3.67
CA ALA A 120 -7.42 -10.89 -2.80
C ALA A 120 -8.09 -12.26 -2.56
N GLY A 121 -9.31 -12.48 -3.03
CA GLY A 121 -10.09 -13.68 -2.71
C GLY A 121 -10.53 -13.76 -1.24
N ALA A 122 -10.59 -12.61 -0.54
CA ALA A 122 -11.01 -12.49 0.84
C ALA A 122 -12.46 -12.03 0.98
N ALA A 123 -13.08 -12.31 2.14
CA ALA A 123 -14.41 -11.89 2.48
C ALA A 123 -14.42 -10.72 3.46
N ILE A 124 -15.53 -9.96 3.52
CA ILE A 124 -15.83 -9.08 4.64
C ILE A 124 -16.98 -9.75 5.41
N VAL A 125 -16.71 -10.15 6.65
CA VAL A 125 -17.56 -11.08 7.38
C VAL A 125 -18.28 -10.44 8.58
N GLY A 126 -18.05 -9.14 8.81
CA GLY A 126 -18.73 -8.41 9.88
C GLY A 126 -18.01 -7.09 10.18
N GLY A 127 -18.43 -6.48 11.27
CA GLY A 127 -17.90 -5.22 11.74
C GLY A 127 -18.81 -4.56 12.75
N ASP A 128 -18.55 -3.28 13.01
CA ASP A 128 -19.33 -2.45 13.92
C ASP A 128 -19.50 -1.04 13.36
N LEU A 129 -20.60 -0.40 13.70
CA LEU A 129 -20.91 0.99 13.35
C LEU A 129 -21.14 1.79 14.61
N SER A 130 -20.36 2.83 14.83
CA SER A 130 -20.48 3.68 16.00
C SER A 130 -20.53 5.17 15.63
N ALA A 131 -21.26 5.96 16.42
CA ALA A 131 -21.23 7.41 16.26
C ALA A 131 -19.99 8.01 16.89
N GLY A 132 -19.42 9.06 16.27
CA GLY A 132 -18.28 9.80 16.81
C GLY A 132 -18.12 11.17 16.17
N GLU A 133 -17.11 11.93 16.63
CA GLU A 133 -16.83 13.29 16.14
C GLU A 133 -16.02 13.32 14.86
N GLY A 134 -15.25 12.27 14.56
CA GLY A 134 -14.39 12.15 13.39
C GLY A 134 -14.52 10.80 12.72
N LEU A 135 -14.02 10.70 11.48
CA LEU A 135 -14.02 9.45 10.73
C LEU A 135 -12.84 8.57 11.19
N VAL A 136 -13.16 7.36 11.66
CA VAL A 136 -12.18 6.32 11.99
C VAL A 136 -12.60 5.01 11.32
N VAL A 137 -11.65 4.34 10.69
CA VAL A 137 -11.84 3.02 10.06
C VAL A 137 -10.81 2.07 10.63
N ALA A 138 -11.23 1.15 11.49
CA ALA A 138 -10.39 0.08 12.02
C ALA A 138 -10.74 -1.24 11.32
N VAL A 139 -9.74 -1.95 10.81
CA VAL A 139 -9.92 -3.22 10.12
C VAL A 139 -9.07 -4.28 10.79
N THR A 140 -9.67 -5.44 11.04
CA THR A 140 -8.95 -6.64 11.46
C THR A 140 -9.03 -7.68 10.34
N VAL A 141 -7.89 -8.24 9.98
CA VAL A 141 -7.74 -9.20 8.88
C VAL A 141 -7.30 -10.56 9.40
N HIS A 142 -7.80 -11.61 8.78
CA HIS A 142 -7.43 -13.00 9.02
C HIS A 142 -6.83 -13.64 7.78
N GLY A 143 -5.79 -14.47 7.95
CA GLY A 143 -5.10 -15.15 6.85
C GLY A 143 -4.76 -16.60 7.14
N ASP A 144 -4.68 -17.41 6.09
CA ASP A 144 -4.38 -18.83 6.10
C ASP A 144 -2.95 -19.08 5.60
N LEU A 145 -2.15 -19.75 6.39
CA LEU A 145 -0.77 -20.15 6.07
C LEU A 145 -0.68 -21.38 5.13
N ARG A 146 -1.79 -22.04 4.86
CA ARG A 146 -1.87 -23.24 4.03
C ARG A 146 -0.93 -24.37 4.52
N GLY A 147 -0.85 -24.57 5.83
CA GLY A 147 0.01 -25.59 6.44
C GLY A 147 1.49 -25.22 6.53
N ARG A 148 1.91 -24.08 5.97
CA ARG A 148 3.31 -23.61 6.02
C ARG A 148 3.63 -22.92 7.35
N ALA A 149 4.91 -22.82 7.66
CA ALA A 149 5.37 -21.92 8.71
C ALA A 149 5.24 -20.46 8.24
N PRO A 150 4.92 -19.51 9.14
CA PRO A 150 4.95 -18.11 8.81
C PRO A 150 6.38 -17.65 8.50
N VAL A 151 6.57 -16.76 7.55
CA VAL A 151 7.84 -16.07 7.35
C VAL A 151 7.87 -14.85 8.27
N LEU A 152 8.88 -14.80 9.13
CA LEU A 152 9.02 -13.78 10.17
C LEU A 152 9.99 -12.68 9.73
N ARG A 153 10.07 -11.59 10.48
CA ARG A 153 11.14 -10.59 10.35
C ARG A 153 12.51 -11.10 10.80
N SER A 154 12.54 -12.13 11.67
CA SER A 154 13.72 -12.73 12.30
C SER A 154 14.13 -14.02 11.57
N GLY A 155 14.74 -13.90 10.42
CA GLY A 155 15.15 -15.11 9.69
C GLY A 155 16.21 -14.86 8.63
N ALA A 156 16.53 -13.58 8.39
CA ALA A 156 17.50 -13.18 7.38
C ALA A 156 18.91 -13.66 7.72
N ARG A 157 19.65 -14.11 6.70
CA ARG A 157 20.99 -14.68 6.85
C ARG A 157 22.00 -13.98 5.96
N ALA A 158 23.21 -13.79 6.46
CA ALA A 158 24.29 -13.23 5.67
C ALA A 158 24.53 -14.04 4.37
N GLY A 159 24.65 -13.35 3.24
CA GLY A 159 24.81 -13.94 1.92
C GLY A 159 23.48 -14.05 1.13
N GLU A 160 22.35 -13.78 1.74
CA GLU A 160 21.05 -13.72 1.06
C GLU A 160 20.88 -12.43 0.27
N ALA A 161 20.04 -12.48 -0.75
CA ALA A 161 19.60 -11.31 -1.51
C ALA A 161 18.44 -10.61 -0.78
N LEU A 162 18.49 -9.28 -0.76
CA LEU A 162 17.37 -8.44 -0.37
C LEU A 162 16.48 -8.21 -1.60
N VAL A 163 15.19 -8.52 -1.48
CA VAL A 163 14.22 -8.48 -2.57
C VAL A 163 13.05 -7.58 -2.21
N LEU A 164 12.57 -6.82 -3.18
CA LEU A 164 11.36 -6.01 -3.09
C LEU A 164 10.39 -6.39 -4.22
N ALA A 165 9.14 -6.65 -3.87
CA ALA A 165 8.01 -6.63 -4.79
C ALA A 165 7.20 -5.35 -4.52
N GLY A 166 6.99 -4.53 -5.55
CA GLY A 166 6.32 -3.23 -5.42
C GLY A 166 7.16 -2.07 -5.95
N ALA A 167 6.60 -0.87 -5.90
CA ALA A 167 7.20 0.36 -6.42
C ALA A 167 7.36 1.38 -5.29
N PRO A 168 8.55 1.47 -4.66
CA PRO A 168 8.78 2.32 -3.50
C PRO A 168 8.77 3.81 -3.87
N GLY A 169 8.25 4.63 -2.96
CA GLY A 169 8.23 6.08 -3.06
C GLY A 169 7.02 6.65 -3.80
N ARG A 170 6.18 5.83 -4.43
CA ARG A 170 4.99 6.33 -5.15
C ARG A 170 3.96 6.96 -4.22
N ALA A 171 3.68 6.33 -3.09
CA ALA A 171 2.76 6.89 -2.10
C ALA A 171 3.28 8.20 -1.51
N ALA A 172 4.58 8.29 -1.19
CA ALA A 172 5.20 9.53 -0.71
C ALA A 172 5.16 10.66 -1.75
N ALA A 173 5.44 10.36 -3.02
CA ALA A 173 5.28 11.32 -4.12
C ALA A 173 3.82 11.77 -4.26
N GLY A 174 2.86 10.84 -4.14
CA GLY A 174 1.43 11.12 -4.16
C GLY A 174 0.99 12.03 -3.03
N LEU A 175 1.44 11.77 -1.80
CA LEU A 175 1.18 12.65 -0.65
C LEU A 175 1.71 14.06 -0.92
N ALA A 176 2.96 14.20 -1.35
CA ALA A 176 3.56 15.50 -1.65
C ALA A 176 2.78 16.29 -2.73
N LEU A 177 2.29 15.61 -3.76
CA LEU A 177 1.42 16.20 -4.78
C LEU A 177 0.09 16.67 -4.20
N LEU A 178 -0.59 15.85 -3.37
CA LEU A 178 -1.87 16.18 -2.75
C LEU A 178 -1.74 17.35 -1.79
N GLU A 179 -0.67 17.41 -1.01
CA GLU A 179 -0.34 18.54 -0.12
C GLU A 179 -0.08 19.81 -0.92
N ALA A 180 0.59 19.71 -2.08
CA ALA A 180 0.80 20.82 -3.01
C ALA A 180 -0.48 21.26 -3.74
N GLY A 181 -1.61 20.56 -3.56
CA GLY A 181 -2.91 20.88 -4.15
C GLY A 181 -3.26 20.14 -5.43
N TRP A 182 -2.56 19.06 -5.75
CA TRP A 182 -2.89 18.24 -6.93
C TRP A 182 -4.34 17.76 -6.87
N GLY A 183 -5.06 17.89 -8.00
CA GLY A 183 -6.46 17.45 -8.10
C GLY A 183 -7.48 18.31 -7.36
N ARG A 184 -7.09 19.41 -6.70
CA ARG A 184 -8.05 20.34 -6.07
C ARG A 184 -8.71 21.26 -7.11
N PRO A 185 -10.02 21.49 -7.04
CA PRO A 185 -10.68 22.46 -7.87
C PRO A 185 -10.05 23.86 -7.72
N GLY A 186 -9.71 24.50 -8.84
CA GLY A 186 -9.18 25.88 -8.86
C GLY A 186 -7.66 26.02 -8.70
N THR A 187 -6.90 24.96 -8.46
CA THR A 187 -5.44 25.03 -8.35
C THR A 187 -4.69 25.01 -9.68
N GLY A 188 -5.39 24.78 -10.79
CA GLY A 188 -4.78 24.64 -12.13
C GLY A 188 -3.94 23.37 -12.31
N TRP A 189 -3.76 22.59 -11.27
CA TRP A 189 -3.01 21.34 -11.26
C TRP A 189 -3.94 20.17 -11.59
N GLY A 190 -3.61 19.38 -12.60
CA GLY A 190 -4.39 18.19 -12.98
C GLY A 190 -5.66 18.44 -13.81
N SER A 191 -5.98 19.70 -14.18
CA SER A 191 -7.19 20.02 -14.97
C SER A 191 -7.10 19.65 -16.46
N ARG A 192 -6.01 19.03 -16.91
CA ARG A 192 -5.79 18.59 -18.30
C ARG A 192 -6.06 17.11 -18.58
N SER A 193 -6.38 16.32 -17.59
CA SER A 193 -6.85 14.96 -17.85
C SER A 193 -8.31 15.02 -18.27
N GLY A 194 -8.53 14.72 -19.56
CA GLY A 194 -9.81 14.77 -20.23
C GLY A 194 -10.92 14.07 -19.47
N GLY A 195 -12.10 14.64 -19.59
CA GLY A 195 -13.32 14.18 -18.95
C GLY A 195 -13.55 12.68 -19.09
N GLY A 196 -13.15 11.93 -18.11
CA GLY A 196 -13.67 10.62 -17.83
C GLY A 196 -15.08 10.80 -17.30
N ARG A 197 -16.07 10.67 -18.17
CA ARG A 197 -17.49 10.58 -17.80
C ARG A 197 -17.63 9.58 -16.66
N ARG A 198 -18.16 10.01 -15.53
CA ARG A 198 -18.79 9.09 -14.58
C ARG A 198 -19.80 8.26 -15.37
N PRO A 199 -19.85 6.93 -15.21
CA PRO A 199 -20.96 6.19 -15.78
C PRO A 199 -22.21 6.57 -14.99
N ASP A 200 -23.09 7.36 -15.66
CA ASP A 200 -24.44 7.62 -15.18
C ASP A 200 -25.16 6.27 -14.96
N GLY A 201 -25.73 6.11 -13.77
CA GLY A 201 -26.60 5.00 -13.45
C GLY A 201 -27.84 5.03 -14.35
N GLY A 202 -27.87 4.14 -15.32
CA GLY A 202 -29.02 3.84 -16.14
C GLY A 202 -29.35 2.34 -16.00
N ASP A 203 -30.42 2.06 -15.27
CA ASP A 203 -31.06 0.75 -15.22
C ASP A 203 -31.28 0.19 -16.62
N ARG A 204 -30.66 -0.95 -16.92
CA ARG A 204 -31.20 -1.93 -17.88
C ARG A 204 -30.75 -3.33 -17.47
N ALA A 205 -31.70 -4.11 -17.00
CA ALA A 205 -31.60 -5.55 -16.92
C ALA A 205 -31.28 -6.13 -18.31
N GLY A 206 -30.16 -6.86 -18.39
CA GLY A 206 -29.73 -7.56 -19.60
C GLY A 206 -28.80 -8.70 -19.22
N THR A 207 -29.35 -9.91 -19.21
CA THR A 207 -28.60 -11.17 -19.10
C THR A 207 -27.63 -11.29 -20.27
N GLY A 208 -26.32 -11.25 -19.99
CA GLY A 208 -25.28 -11.47 -20.99
C GLY A 208 -24.04 -12.09 -20.35
N ALA A 209 -23.64 -13.23 -20.89
CA ALA A 209 -22.52 -14.04 -20.45
C ALA A 209 -21.21 -13.23 -20.32
N LEU A 210 -20.53 -13.39 -19.18
CA LEU A 210 -19.19 -12.85 -18.97
C LEU A 210 -18.16 -13.70 -19.69
N ALA A 211 -17.76 -13.21 -20.86
CA ALA A 211 -16.50 -13.63 -21.50
C ALA A 211 -15.35 -12.92 -20.77
N GLY A 212 -14.30 -13.67 -20.40
CA GLY A 212 -13.13 -13.18 -19.71
C GLY A 212 -12.41 -12.09 -20.51
N THR A 213 -12.07 -11.00 -19.84
CA THR A 213 -11.15 -10.00 -20.35
C THR A 213 -9.90 -10.00 -19.50
N GLY A 214 -8.77 -10.12 -20.20
CA GLY A 214 -7.44 -10.27 -19.69
C GLY A 214 -7.00 -9.19 -18.71
N ALA A 215 -6.07 -9.60 -17.88
CA ALA A 215 -5.27 -8.73 -17.01
C ALA A 215 -4.67 -7.60 -17.84
N GLY A 216 -5.03 -6.35 -17.50
CA GLY A 216 -4.39 -5.18 -18.07
C GLY A 216 -2.91 -5.20 -17.70
N ASP A 217 -2.05 -5.20 -18.70
CA ASP A 217 -0.61 -5.09 -18.54
C ASP A 217 -0.26 -3.78 -17.83
N ASP A 218 0.37 -3.89 -16.67
CA ASP A 218 1.03 -2.78 -15.99
C ASP A 218 2.30 -2.43 -16.80
N PRO A 219 2.48 -1.21 -17.33
CA PRO A 219 3.62 -0.85 -18.17
C PRO A 219 4.97 -0.80 -17.43
N ALA A 220 5.02 -1.19 -16.16
CA ALA A 220 6.23 -1.17 -15.34
C ALA A 220 7.17 -2.39 -15.48
N ALA A 221 6.92 -3.34 -16.39
CA ALA A 221 7.61 -4.62 -16.45
C ALA A 221 8.70 -4.73 -17.55
N SER A 222 9.26 -3.64 -18.08
CA SER A 222 10.42 -3.71 -18.97
C SER A 222 11.58 -2.86 -18.46
N ALA A 223 12.59 -3.51 -17.90
CA ALA A 223 13.86 -2.89 -17.54
C ALA A 223 14.67 -2.54 -18.82
N GLY A 224 14.49 -1.30 -19.29
CA GLY A 224 15.36 -0.67 -20.28
C GLY A 224 15.59 0.76 -19.81
N ALA A 225 16.82 1.30 -19.99
CA ALA A 225 17.16 2.67 -19.61
C ALA A 225 16.11 3.64 -20.19
N ALA A 226 15.32 4.25 -19.30
CA ALA A 226 14.20 5.10 -19.69
C ALA A 226 14.74 6.41 -20.27
N ALA A 227 14.43 6.68 -21.54
CA ALA A 227 14.49 8.03 -22.08
C ALA A 227 13.64 8.99 -21.23
N PRO A 228 13.99 10.29 -21.12
CA PRO A 228 13.18 11.23 -20.33
C PRO A 228 11.73 11.20 -20.82
N ALA A 229 10.82 10.86 -19.91
CA ALA A 229 9.40 10.76 -20.21
C ALA A 229 8.89 12.12 -20.70
N GLY A 230 8.10 12.13 -21.78
CA GLY A 230 7.44 13.35 -22.23
C GLY A 230 6.52 13.92 -21.13
N ALA A 231 6.18 15.20 -21.19
CA ALA A 231 5.39 15.88 -20.16
C ALA A 231 4.09 15.12 -19.81
N ASP A 232 3.43 14.53 -20.79
CA ASP A 232 2.19 13.74 -20.57
C ASP A 232 2.44 12.49 -19.74
N ALA A 233 3.58 11.79 -19.95
CA ALA A 233 3.95 10.62 -19.17
C ALA A 233 4.26 10.98 -17.71
N VAL A 234 4.90 12.12 -17.45
CA VAL A 234 5.13 12.64 -16.11
C VAL A 234 3.82 12.97 -15.41
N LEU A 235 2.87 13.60 -16.10
CA LEU A 235 1.55 13.90 -15.53
C LEU A 235 0.75 12.62 -15.24
N ALA A 236 0.78 11.64 -16.13
CA ALA A 236 0.15 10.34 -15.91
C ALA A 236 0.74 9.62 -14.68
N LEU A 237 2.07 9.67 -14.52
CA LEU A 237 2.74 9.10 -13.36
C LEU A 237 2.40 9.87 -12.07
N ALA A 238 2.29 11.20 -12.12
CA ALA A 238 1.88 12.01 -10.98
C ALA A 238 0.46 11.63 -10.51
N GLU A 239 -0.48 11.40 -11.44
CA GLU A 239 -1.82 10.91 -11.09
C GLU A 239 -1.77 9.50 -10.51
N ALA A 240 -0.95 8.61 -11.07
CA ALA A 240 -0.73 7.27 -10.51
C ALA A 240 -0.12 7.31 -9.10
N CYS A 241 0.79 8.24 -8.81
CA CYS A 241 1.34 8.46 -7.47
C CYS A 241 0.26 8.95 -6.48
N ALA A 242 -0.55 9.94 -6.88
CA ALA A 242 -1.66 10.42 -6.06
C ALA A 242 -2.68 9.31 -5.77
N ALA A 243 -2.97 8.47 -6.77
CA ALA A 243 -3.83 7.30 -6.61
C ALA A 243 -3.20 6.24 -5.70
N ALA A 244 -1.87 6.01 -5.79
CA ALA A 244 -1.16 5.07 -4.94
C ALA A 244 -1.23 5.45 -3.46
N PHE A 245 -1.15 6.76 -3.14
CA PHE A 245 -1.37 7.22 -1.77
C PHE A 245 -2.82 7.06 -1.32
N ARG A 246 -3.81 7.46 -2.16
CA ARG A 246 -5.23 7.40 -1.79
C ARG A 246 -5.76 5.97 -1.63
N ALA A 247 -5.36 5.07 -2.52
CA ALA A 247 -5.87 3.71 -2.62
C ALA A 247 -4.77 2.73 -3.10
N PRO A 248 -3.81 2.36 -2.24
CA PRO A 248 -2.67 1.53 -2.63
C PRO A 248 -3.10 0.17 -3.20
N ARG A 249 -2.19 -0.42 -4.00
CA ARG A 249 -2.35 -1.75 -4.62
C ARG A 249 -1.14 -2.63 -4.29
N PRO A 250 -1.07 -3.17 -3.07
CA PRO A 250 0.02 -4.03 -2.68
C PRO A 250 0.07 -5.31 -3.55
N PRO A 251 1.26 -5.84 -3.84
CA PRO A 251 1.44 -7.07 -4.60
C PRO A 251 1.17 -8.30 -3.73
N LEU A 252 -0.09 -8.56 -3.36
CA LEU A 252 -0.49 -9.55 -2.36
C LEU A 252 -0.02 -10.98 -2.70
N GLU A 253 0.01 -11.34 -3.99
CA GLU A 253 0.47 -12.66 -4.44
C GLU A 253 1.99 -12.86 -4.27
N ALA A 254 2.75 -11.77 -4.15
CA ALA A 254 4.20 -11.86 -4.01
C ALA A 254 4.63 -12.48 -2.67
N GLY A 255 3.91 -12.19 -1.58
CA GLY A 255 4.27 -12.72 -0.26
C GLY A 255 4.23 -14.25 -0.19
N PRO A 256 3.09 -14.91 -0.49
CA PRO A 256 3.01 -16.36 -0.58
C PRO A 256 4.00 -16.97 -1.58
N ALA A 257 4.22 -16.34 -2.73
CA ALA A 257 5.14 -16.83 -3.75
C ALA A 257 6.62 -16.73 -3.29
N LEU A 258 7.00 -15.65 -2.58
CA LEU A 258 8.33 -15.53 -1.96
C LEU A 258 8.53 -16.57 -0.85
N ALA A 259 7.49 -16.85 -0.04
CA ALA A 259 7.54 -17.91 0.95
C ALA A 259 7.75 -19.30 0.31
N GLU A 260 7.12 -19.57 -0.84
CA GLU A 260 7.27 -20.83 -1.61
C GLU A 260 8.69 -21.07 -2.12
N ILE A 261 9.42 -20.03 -2.50
CA ILE A 261 10.82 -20.12 -2.93
C ILE A 261 11.82 -20.03 -1.77
N GLY A 262 11.34 -20.05 -0.51
CA GLY A 262 12.18 -20.13 0.67
C GLY A 262 12.65 -18.77 1.21
N ALA A 263 11.85 -17.71 1.07
CA ALA A 263 12.14 -16.46 1.78
C ALA A 263 12.37 -16.73 3.26
N SER A 264 13.48 -16.20 3.78
CA SER A 264 13.93 -16.43 5.16
C SER A 264 13.39 -15.37 6.12
N ALA A 265 13.23 -14.12 5.64
CA ALA A 265 12.55 -13.06 6.37
C ALA A 265 11.66 -12.26 5.41
N MET A 266 10.54 -11.76 5.92
CA MET A 266 9.63 -10.88 5.17
C MET A 266 8.95 -9.86 6.07
N MET A 267 8.54 -8.75 5.47
CA MET A 267 7.56 -7.79 5.99
C MET A 267 7.01 -6.93 4.85
N ASP A 268 5.94 -6.17 5.10
CA ASP A 268 5.50 -5.10 4.20
C ASP A 268 6.33 -3.82 4.37
N VAL A 269 6.28 -2.95 3.36
CA VAL A 269 6.93 -1.62 3.40
C VAL A 269 5.85 -0.58 3.69
N SER A 270 5.61 -0.30 4.96
CA SER A 270 4.60 0.64 5.45
C SER A 270 5.18 1.97 5.93
N ASP A 271 6.31 1.95 6.64
CA ASP A 271 6.89 3.15 7.25
C ASP A 271 8.07 3.74 6.45
N SER A 272 8.79 2.96 5.74
CA SER A 272 9.76 3.28 4.68
C SER A 272 10.69 2.10 4.41
N LEU A 273 11.30 2.07 3.24
CA LEU A 273 12.23 0.99 2.87
C LEU A 273 13.39 0.87 3.88
N VAL A 274 14.03 1.98 4.26
CA VAL A 274 15.15 1.95 5.21
C VAL A 274 14.74 1.57 6.63
N ARG A 275 13.55 2.00 7.09
CA ARG A 275 13.05 1.67 8.43
C ARG A 275 12.67 0.20 8.53
N ASP A 276 11.99 -0.31 7.53
CA ASP A 276 11.51 -1.69 7.50
C ASP A 276 12.66 -2.67 7.26
N CYS A 277 13.65 -2.33 6.42
CA CYS A 277 14.93 -3.03 6.41
C CYS A 277 15.62 -3.05 7.78
N GLY A 278 15.56 -1.94 8.51
CA GLY A 278 16.11 -1.84 9.87
C GLY A 278 15.42 -2.78 10.87
N ARG A 279 14.11 -2.98 10.72
CA ARG A 279 13.35 -3.94 11.57
C ARG A 279 13.77 -5.39 11.30
N ILE A 280 13.95 -5.76 10.01
CA ILE A 280 14.49 -7.09 9.65
C ILE A 280 15.92 -7.24 10.15
N ALA A 281 16.77 -6.22 9.92
CA ALA A 281 18.17 -6.25 10.36
C ALA A 281 18.29 -6.48 11.87
N LEU A 282 17.50 -5.75 12.66
CA LEU A 282 17.48 -5.88 14.12
C LEU A 282 16.95 -7.23 14.56
N ALA A 283 15.82 -7.68 13.99
CA ALA A 283 15.19 -8.95 14.37
C ALA A 283 16.02 -10.18 13.98
N SER A 284 16.88 -10.06 12.96
CA SER A 284 17.72 -11.12 12.42
C SER A 284 19.21 -11.01 12.84
N GLU A 285 19.58 -9.95 13.58
CA GLU A 285 20.97 -9.66 14.00
C GLU A 285 21.95 -9.56 12.81
N VAL A 286 21.52 -8.95 11.71
CA VAL A 286 22.28 -8.80 10.47
C VAL A 286 22.43 -7.33 10.06
N VAL A 287 23.25 -7.07 9.06
CA VAL A 287 23.30 -5.79 8.33
C VAL A 287 22.60 -5.98 7.00
N ILE A 288 21.68 -5.07 6.66
CA ILE A 288 21.04 -5.01 5.35
C ILE A 288 21.66 -3.86 4.57
N ASP A 289 22.25 -4.16 3.40
CA ASP A 289 22.84 -3.19 2.49
C ASP A 289 21.91 -3.04 1.28
N ILE A 290 21.20 -1.91 1.23
CA ILE A 290 20.30 -1.52 0.13
C ILE A 290 21.17 -0.93 -0.97
N ASP A 291 20.97 -1.31 -2.22
CA ASP A 291 21.63 -0.71 -3.37
C ASP A 291 21.25 0.78 -3.46
N ASP A 292 22.23 1.65 -3.70
CA ASP A 292 21.97 3.10 -3.74
C ASP A 292 21.11 3.44 -4.98
N PRO A 293 19.95 4.09 -4.82
CA PRO A 293 19.14 4.53 -5.96
C PRO A 293 19.87 5.52 -6.91
N ASP A 294 20.98 6.11 -6.47
CA ASP A 294 21.82 6.99 -7.31
C ASP A 294 22.84 6.22 -8.15
N ASP A 295 23.04 4.93 -7.89
CA ASP A 295 23.78 4.04 -8.79
C ASP A 295 22.87 3.59 -9.93
N ASP A 296 23.15 4.07 -11.15
CA ASP A 296 22.32 3.79 -12.33
C ASP A 296 22.26 2.29 -12.71
N CYS A 297 23.12 1.45 -12.15
CA CYS A 297 23.07 -0.01 -12.28
C CYS A 297 22.15 -0.67 -11.24
N ALA A 298 21.74 0.04 -10.19
CA ALA A 298 20.87 -0.49 -9.16
C ALA A 298 19.41 -0.59 -9.63
N ALA A 299 18.69 -1.61 -9.18
CA ALA A 299 17.28 -1.79 -9.53
C ALA A 299 16.40 -0.62 -9.06
N LEU A 300 16.73 0.04 -7.94
CA LEU A 300 16.02 1.19 -7.40
C LEU A 300 16.26 2.50 -8.18
N ALA A 301 17.28 2.55 -9.06
CA ALA A 301 17.53 3.71 -9.91
C ALA A 301 16.37 3.97 -10.88
N VAL A 302 15.67 2.92 -11.30
CA VAL A 302 14.48 3.05 -12.17
C VAL A 302 13.36 3.79 -11.44
N ASP A 303 13.08 3.43 -10.19
CA ASP A 303 12.05 4.10 -9.38
C ASP A 303 12.42 5.57 -9.14
N ARG A 304 13.68 5.85 -8.76
CA ARG A 304 14.18 7.20 -8.57
C ARG A 304 14.06 8.03 -9.86
N ALA A 305 14.48 7.48 -11.00
CA ALA A 305 14.44 8.20 -12.27
C ALA A 305 13.02 8.53 -12.72
N GLN A 306 12.06 7.62 -12.53
CA GLN A 306 10.65 7.86 -12.79
C GLN A 306 10.10 8.99 -11.91
N LEU A 307 10.40 8.95 -10.60
CA LEU A 307 9.89 9.92 -9.63
C LEU A 307 10.56 11.30 -9.71
N GLU A 308 11.75 11.41 -10.34
CA GLU A 308 12.43 12.70 -10.52
C GLU A 308 11.59 13.70 -11.32
N GLY A 309 10.93 13.24 -12.39
CA GLY A 309 9.99 14.08 -13.14
C GLY A 309 8.79 14.54 -12.30
N VAL A 310 8.26 13.67 -11.43
CA VAL A 310 7.18 13.99 -10.51
C VAL A 310 7.65 14.97 -9.44
N ALA A 311 8.86 14.78 -8.90
CA ALA A 311 9.45 15.69 -7.92
C ALA A 311 9.61 17.11 -8.45
N ALA A 312 9.92 17.27 -9.73
CA ALA A 312 10.00 18.58 -10.37
C ALA A 312 8.66 19.33 -10.45
N LEU A 313 7.53 18.59 -10.31
CA LEU A 313 6.19 19.20 -10.25
C LEU A 313 5.85 19.75 -8.86
N VAL A 314 6.48 19.28 -7.78
CA VAL A 314 6.14 19.68 -6.42
C VAL A 314 6.84 21.01 -6.07
N PRO A 315 6.09 22.10 -5.80
CA PRO A 315 6.69 23.38 -5.42
C PRO A 315 7.54 23.25 -4.17
N GLY A 316 8.81 23.68 -4.22
CA GLY A 316 9.69 23.65 -3.07
C GLY A 316 10.13 22.24 -2.66
N ALA A 317 10.14 21.27 -3.59
CA ALA A 317 10.74 19.95 -3.39
C ALA A 317 12.21 20.13 -2.96
N ARG A 318 12.40 20.31 -1.65
CA ARG A 318 13.72 20.49 -1.02
C ARG A 318 14.18 19.14 -0.52
N SER A 319 15.46 18.87 -0.64
CA SER A 319 16.10 17.79 0.08
C SER A 319 15.66 17.84 1.55
N ALA A 320 15.08 16.76 2.06
CA ALA A 320 14.68 16.63 3.48
C ALA A 320 15.90 16.50 4.41
N ALA A 321 17.08 16.88 3.96
CA ALA A 321 18.26 17.03 4.81
C ALA A 321 18.01 18.19 5.78
N ARG A 322 17.88 17.86 7.07
CA ARG A 322 17.85 18.86 8.14
C ARG A 322 19.08 19.76 8.00
N GLY A 323 18.86 21.05 7.68
CA GLY A 323 19.93 22.04 7.54
C GLY A 323 20.04 22.72 6.18
N ALA A 324 19.12 22.51 5.23
CA ALA A 324 19.07 23.27 3.99
C ALA A 324 18.72 24.73 4.30
N GLU A 325 19.65 25.64 4.00
CA GLU A 325 19.44 27.09 4.14
C GLU A 325 18.27 27.55 3.27
N ASP A 326 17.53 28.56 3.77
CA ASP A 326 16.46 29.23 3.03
C ASP A 326 17.04 29.80 1.71
N GLY A 327 16.62 29.24 0.57
CA GLY A 327 17.13 29.63 -0.76
C GLY A 327 17.79 28.53 -1.57
N ALA A 328 17.90 27.30 -1.03
CA ALA A 328 18.42 26.16 -1.80
C ALA A 328 17.58 25.88 -3.05
N ARG A 329 18.26 25.62 -4.19
CA ARG A 329 17.61 25.26 -5.45
C ARG A 329 16.81 23.96 -5.30
N PRO A 330 15.68 23.80 -6.02
CA PRO A 330 14.98 22.52 -6.09
C PRO A 330 15.94 21.39 -6.47
N ASP A 331 15.87 20.29 -5.75
CA ASP A 331 16.62 19.06 -6.04
C ASP A 331 15.64 17.90 -6.30
N PRO A 332 15.09 17.79 -7.52
CA PRO A 332 14.16 16.71 -7.87
C PRO A 332 14.78 15.33 -7.72
N ARG A 333 16.07 15.16 -8.05
CA ARG A 333 16.78 13.88 -7.94
C ARG A 333 16.91 13.43 -6.47
N GLY A 334 17.40 14.31 -5.62
CA GLY A 334 17.50 14.03 -4.17
C GLY A 334 16.13 13.83 -3.52
N THR A 335 15.10 14.56 -3.95
CA THR A 335 13.72 14.38 -3.50
C THR A 335 13.21 13.01 -3.89
N ALA A 336 13.35 12.60 -5.15
CA ALA A 336 12.93 11.28 -5.63
C ALA A 336 13.68 10.16 -4.91
N ARG A 337 14.99 10.30 -4.70
CA ARG A 337 15.79 9.35 -3.90
C ARG A 337 15.26 9.23 -2.48
N ASN A 338 14.93 10.34 -1.84
CA ASN A 338 14.36 10.33 -0.49
C ASN A 338 13.00 9.63 -0.47
N TRP A 339 12.11 9.87 -1.44
CA TRP A 339 10.83 9.15 -1.53
C TRP A 339 11.04 7.64 -1.64
N VAL A 340 11.97 7.17 -2.47
CA VAL A 340 12.29 5.74 -2.62
C VAL A 340 12.78 5.13 -1.31
N LEU A 341 13.66 5.81 -0.58
CA LEU A 341 14.31 5.26 0.61
C LEU A 341 13.50 5.47 1.90
N THR A 342 12.82 6.62 2.01
CA THR A 342 12.16 7.05 3.27
C THR A 342 10.65 7.26 3.15
N GLY A 343 10.09 7.09 1.95
CA GLY A 343 8.64 7.10 1.74
C GLY A 343 7.98 5.86 2.34
N GLY A 344 6.83 6.04 2.98
CA GLY A 344 5.98 4.96 3.48
C GLY A 344 4.71 4.79 2.65
N GLU A 345 3.84 3.90 3.10
CA GLU A 345 2.48 3.65 2.58
C GLU A 345 2.41 3.01 1.18
N ASP A 346 3.54 2.47 0.68
CA ASP A 346 3.56 1.76 -0.60
C ASP A 346 3.09 0.30 -0.47
N HIS A 347 3.20 -0.28 0.73
CA HIS A 347 2.79 -1.65 1.08
C HIS A 347 3.36 -2.73 0.13
N GLY A 348 4.56 -2.51 -0.39
CA GLY A 348 5.32 -3.54 -1.11
C GLY A 348 5.76 -4.66 -0.17
N VAL A 349 6.09 -5.84 -0.70
CA VAL A 349 6.64 -6.96 0.08
C VAL A 349 8.16 -6.91 0.02
N LEU A 350 8.78 -6.74 1.17
CA LEU A 350 10.22 -6.82 1.39
C LEU A 350 10.57 -8.21 1.90
N ALA A 351 11.57 -8.86 1.31
CA ALA A 351 12.00 -10.20 1.68
C ALA A 351 13.51 -10.39 1.60
N THR A 352 14.03 -11.37 2.33
CA THR A 352 15.36 -11.93 2.10
C THR A 352 15.22 -13.34 1.57
N VAL A 353 15.97 -13.68 0.52
CA VAL A 353 15.91 -14.98 -0.14
C VAL A 353 17.32 -15.57 -0.33
N PRO A 354 17.48 -16.91 -0.30
CA PRO A 354 18.74 -17.54 -0.66
C PRO A 354 19.19 -17.11 -2.07
N ALA A 355 20.51 -16.97 -2.27
CA ALA A 355 21.06 -16.49 -3.53
C ALA A 355 20.69 -17.34 -4.75
N ASP A 356 20.52 -18.65 -4.58
CA ASP A 356 20.09 -19.59 -5.62
C ASP A 356 18.60 -19.46 -5.95
N ALA A 357 17.76 -18.97 -5.03
CA ALA A 357 16.34 -18.72 -5.25
C ALA A 357 16.07 -17.45 -6.09
N VAL A 358 17.05 -16.57 -6.28
CA VAL A 358 16.90 -15.32 -7.08
C VAL A 358 16.38 -15.60 -8.50
N ARG A 359 16.74 -16.75 -9.10
CA ARG A 359 16.27 -17.12 -10.44
C ARG A 359 14.78 -17.46 -10.50
N SER A 360 14.16 -17.71 -9.35
CA SER A 360 12.75 -18.12 -9.20
C SER A 360 11.88 -17.00 -8.61
N LEU A 361 12.37 -15.75 -8.61
CA LEU A 361 11.60 -14.62 -8.10
C LEU A 361 10.26 -14.49 -8.82
N PRO A 362 9.16 -14.24 -8.11
CA PRO A 362 7.88 -13.99 -8.73
C PRO A 362 7.90 -12.70 -9.56
N LYS A 363 7.00 -12.61 -10.56
CA LYS A 363 6.85 -11.42 -11.41
C LYS A 363 6.69 -10.16 -10.53
N GLY A 364 7.42 -9.11 -10.85
CA GLY A 364 7.40 -7.83 -10.13
C GLY A 364 8.29 -7.77 -8.88
N ALA A 365 8.89 -8.90 -8.47
CA ALA A 365 9.92 -8.90 -7.44
C ALA A 365 11.31 -8.75 -8.08
N ARG A 366 12.19 -7.99 -7.40
CA ARG A 366 13.57 -7.74 -7.87
C ARG A 366 14.54 -7.65 -6.70
N VAL A 367 15.80 -7.97 -6.96
CA VAL A 367 16.88 -7.76 -6.00
C VAL A 367 17.16 -6.27 -5.89
N ILE A 368 17.22 -5.77 -4.65
CA ILE A 368 17.49 -4.37 -4.32
C ILE A 368 18.63 -4.22 -3.31
N GLY A 369 19.39 -5.26 -3.05
CA GLY A 369 20.47 -5.25 -2.09
C GLY A 369 20.82 -6.65 -1.59
N ARG A 370 21.46 -6.70 -0.45
CA ARG A 370 21.98 -7.95 0.14
C ARG A 370 21.98 -7.92 1.65
N VAL A 371 22.06 -9.09 2.24
CA VAL A 371 22.23 -9.29 3.68
C VAL A 371 23.69 -9.58 3.98
N GLN A 372 24.24 -8.90 4.97
CA GLN A 372 25.62 -9.06 5.42
C GLN A 372 25.66 -9.46 6.89
N ARG A 373 26.77 -10.06 7.32
CA ARG A 373 27.01 -10.34 8.75
C ARG A 373 27.16 -9.03 9.51
N ALA A 374 26.53 -8.93 10.67
CA ALA A 374 26.76 -7.82 11.58
C ALA A 374 28.23 -7.83 12.05
N GLY A 375 28.85 -6.66 11.99
CA GLY A 375 30.20 -6.42 12.50
C GLY A 375 30.18 -5.83 13.91
N GLY A 376 31.26 -5.19 14.32
CA GLY A 376 31.40 -4.56 15.64
C GLY A 376 30.41 -3.42 15.94
N GLU A 377 29.81 -2.84 14.91
CA GLU A 377 28.77 -1.80 15.05
C GLU A 377 27.36 -2.39 15.27
N GLY A 378 27.21 -3.73 15.23
CA GLY A 378 25.93 -4.42 15.41
C GLY A 378 25.06 -4.43 14.16
N PRO A 379 23.77 -4.84 14.30
CA PRO A 379 22.81 -4.87 13.21
C PRO A 379 22.43 -3.46 12.75
N GLY A 380 22.16 -3.29 11.45
CA GLY A 380 21.86 -1.98 10.90
C GLY A 380 21.56 -1.96 9.40
N VAL A 381 21.40 -0.76 8.84
CA VAL A 381 21.12 -0.54 7.42
C VAL A 381 22.22 0.28 6.79
N LEU A 382 22.72 -0.21 5.65
CA LEU A 382 23.58 0.52 4.74
C LEU A 382 22.79 0.89 3.48
N VAL A 383 23.21 1.94 2.81
CA VAL A 383 22.77 2.29 1.46
C VAL A 383 24.04 2.52 0.63
N GLY A 384 24.24 1.68 -0.39
CA GLY A 384 25.46 1.71 -1.20
C GLY A 384 26.72 1.49 -0.36
N ALA A 385 26.69 0.51 0.52
CA ALA A 385 27.77 0.15 1.45
C ALA A 385 28.16 1.25 2.48
N ARG A 386 27.30 2.27 2.68
CA ARG A 386 27.52 3.36 3.66
C ARG A 386 26.43 3.33 4.73
N PRO A 387 26.77 3.50 6.03
CA PRO A 387 25.78 3.56 7.09
C PRO A 387 24.72 4.63 6.82
N TRP A 388 23.45 4.25 6.89
CA TRP A 388 22.35 5.20 6.71
C TRP A 388 22.25 6.14 7.91
N ARG A 389 22.38 7.44 7.66
CA ARG A 389 22.28 8.51 8.67
C ARG A 389 21.17 9.51 8.40
N GLY A 390 20.37 9.26 7.33
CA GLY A 390 19.23 10.11 6.95
C GLY A 390 17.99 9.90 7.81
N ALA A 391 16.87 10.47 7.35
CA ALA A 391 15.56 10.26 7.98
C ALA A 391 15.22 8.75 8.03
N ARG A 392 14.51 8.35 9.10
CA ARG A 392 14.17 6.93 9.34
C ARG A 392 12.75 6.56 8.90
N GLY A 393 12.09 7.42 8.07
CA GLY A 393 10.72 7.21 7.67
C GLY A 393 9.71 7.75 8.70
N TRP A 394 8.46 7.31 8.57
CA TRP A 394 7.34 7.80 9.38
C TRP A 394 7.37 7.29 10.82
N ASP A 395 6.97 8.16 11.77
CA ASP A 395 6.76 7.80 13.17
C ASP A 395 5.50 8.51 13.68
N HIS A 396 4.48 7.75 14.08
CA HIS A 396 3.17 8.29 14.50
C HIS A 396 3.23 9.27 15.68
N PHE A 397 4.28 9.21 16.49
CA PHE A 397 4.44 10.02 17.72
C PHE A 397 5.60 11.00 17.66
N ARG A 398 6.35 11.06 16.54
CA ARG A 398 7.51 11.93 16.33
C ARG A 398 7.41 12.66 14.99
N ALA A 399 6.33 13.42 14.80
CA ALA A 399 6.15 14.29 13.63
C ALA A 399 6.94 15.60 13.79
#